data_b1d5125b90deb550ab8517baab7411dd
#
_entry.id   b1d5125b90deb550ab8517baab7411dd
#
_cell.length_a   1.000
_cell.length_b   1.000
_cell.length_c   1.000
_cell.angle_alpha   90.00
_cell.angle_beta   90.00
_cell.angle_gamma   90.00
#
_symmetry.space_group_name_H-M   'P 1'
#
loop_
_entity.id
_entity.type
_entity.pdbx_description
1 polymer ?
#
loop_
_entity_poly.entity_id
_entity_poly.type
_entity_poly.pdbx_seq_one_letter_code
_entity_poly.pdbx_strand_id
1 'polypeptide(L)'
;MIDEIFELSKKIRYVAVYKNGALQSKSKPDAVGASSSESDRYEELLVNPTLLKLASQRGNIDCGGLDYLVVRYGNFFQFVLPMDWGHVSVCIDSGGDPIGIGIKVRNLIKNVKKGFDGKVNVF
;
A
#
# COMPACT_ATOMS: atom_id res chain seq x y z
N MET A 1 -12.74 2.04 -2.29
CA MET A 1 -11.52 1.93 -1.44
C MET A 1 -10.49 2.99 -1.75
N ILE A 2 -10.13 3.20 -2.97
CA ILE A 2 -9.09 4.17 -3.31
C ILE A 2 -9.47 5.59 -2.88
N ASP A 3 -10.68 6.04 -3.14
CA ASP A 3 -11.08 7.40 -2.78
C ASP A 3 -11.09 7.61 -1.27
N GLU A 4 -11.49 6.60 -0.52
CA GLU A 4 -11.49 6.68 0.94
C GLU A 4 -10.07 6.78 1.49
N ILE A 5 -9.11 6.13 0.86
CA ILE A 5 -7.72 6.23 1.27
C ILE A 5 -7.21 7.66 1.03
N PHE A 6 -7.53 8.26 -0.12
CA PHE A 6 -7.10 9.62 -0.39
C PHE A 6 -7.65 10.62 0.65
N GLU A 7 -8.80 10.34 1.22
CA GLU A 7 -9.38 11.24 2.22
C GLU A 7 -8.65 11.22 3.57
N LEU A 8 -7.79 10.24 3.78
CA LEU A 8 -7.08 10.14 5.05
C LEU A 8 -6.01 11.21 5.22
N SER A 9 -5.46 11.73 4.15
CA SER A 9 -4.44 12.78 4.23
C SER A 9 -4.24 13.47 2.89
N LYS A 10 -4.01 14.78 2.94
CA LYS A 10 -3.68 15.54 1.75
C LYS A 10 -2.27 15.23 1.24
N LYS A 11 -1.48 14.55 2.04
CA LYS A 11 -0.12 14.17 1.65
C LYS A 11 -0.08 12.91 0.78
N ILE A 12 -1.21 12.23 0.62
CA ILE A 12 -1.26 11.06 -0.24
C ILE A 12 -1.32 11.51 -1.69
N ARG A 13 -0.39 10.99 -2.50
CA ARG A 13 -0.25 11.41 -3.90
C ARG A 13 -0.64 10.34 -4.89
N TYR A 14 -0.68 9.08 -4.49
CA TYR A 14 -0.97 7.97 -5.38
C TYR A 14 -1.44 6.79 -4.54
N VAL A 15 -2.42 6.07 -5.03
CA VAL A 15 -2.92 4.85 -4.38
C VAL A 15 -3.12 3.80 -5.44
N ALA A 16 -2.66 2.58 -5.17
CA ALA A 16 -2.89 1.44 -6.04
C ALA A 16 -3.43 0.26 -5.24
N VAL A 17 -4.30 -0.49 -5.84
CA VAL A 17 -4.82 -1.74 -5.28
C VAL A 17 -4.59 -2.81 -6.33
N TYR A 18 -3.76 -3.81 -5.98
CA TYR A 18 -3.50 -4.94 -6.84
C TYR A 18 -4.20 -6.13 -6.23
N LYS A 19 -5.30 -6.56 -6.85
CA LYS A 19 -6.16 -7.57 -6.27
C LYS A 19 -6.44 -8.67 -7.26
N ASN A 20 -6.05 -9.87 -6.93
CA ASN A 20 -6.30 -11.05 -7.77
C ASN A 20 -5.86 -10.85 -9.22
N GLY A 21 -4.70 -10.24 -9.41
CA GLY A 21 -4.15 -10.02 -10.74
C GLY A 21 -4.62 -8.77 -11.46
N ALA A 22 -5.55 -8.01 -10.89
CA ALA A 22 -6.05 -6.78 -11.49
C ALA A 22 -5.55 -5.56 -10.74
N LEU A 23 -5.01 -4.59 -11.46
CA LEU A 23 -4.47 -3.38 -10.88
C LEU A 23 -5.41 -2.20 -11.11
N GLN A 24 -5.75 -1.49 -10.04
CA GLN A 24 -6.46 -0.22 -10.10
C GLN A 24 -5.60 0.81 -9.40
N SER A 25 -5.47 1.99 -9.97
CA SER A 25 -4.64 3.04 -9.37
C SER A 25 -5.19 4.42 -9.70
N LYS A 26 -4.81 5.40 -8.88
CA LYS A 26 -5.23 6.77 -9.07
C LYS A 26 -4.14 7.70 -8.52
N SER A 27 -3.79 8.73 -9.27
CA SER A 27 -2.82 9.71 -8.86
C SER A 27 -3.49 11.04 -8.55
N LYS A 28 -2.91 11.77 -7.61
CA LYS A 28 -3.32 13.14 -7.34
C LYS A 28 -2.88 14.00 -8.51
N PRO A 29 -3.74 14.86 -9.05
CA PRO A 29 -3.44 15.60 -10.28
C PRO A 29 -2.16 16.42 -10.25
N ASP A 30 -1.84 17.04 -9.14
CA ASP A 30 -0.72 17.95 -9.08
C ASP A 30 0.48 17.44 -8.32
N ALA A 31 0.69 16.15 -8.30
CA ALA A 31 1.80 15.56 -7.55
C ALA A 31 3.14 16.00 -8.16
N VAL A 32 3.99 16.63 -7.34
CA VAL A 32 5.31 17.07 -7.77
C VAL A 32 6.23 15.88 -7.85
N GLY A 33 6.97 15.75 -8.94
CA GLY A 33 7.88 14.61 -9.11
C GLY A 33 7.15 13.29 -9.36
N ALA A 34 5.97 13.36 -9.94
CA ALA A 34 5.19 12.16 -10.21
C ALA A 34 5.90 11.26 -11.21
N SER A 35 5.83 9.96 -10.97
CA SER A 35 6.39 8.98 -11.89
C SER A 35 5.44 8.74 -13.06
N SER A 36 5.92 8.10 -14.12
CA SER A 36 5.09 7.79 -15.27
C SER A 36 4.17 6.62 -14.96
N SER A 37 3.09 6.50 -15.72
CA SER A 37 2.16 5.39 -15.55
C SER A 37 2.84 4.05 -15.86
N GLU A 38 3.82 4.03 -16.75
CA GLU A 38 4.53 2.80 -17.04
C GLU A 38 5.41 2.37 -15.88
N SER A 39 6.12 3.30 -15.25
CA SER A 39 6.94 2.97 -14.10
C SER A 39 6.09 2.60 -12.89
N ASP A 40 4.90 3.21 -12.76
CA ASP A 40 3.97 2.84 -11.71
C ASP A 40 3.49 1.39 -11.90
N ARG A 41 3.21 1.00 -13.13
CA ARG A 41 2.84 -0.39 -13.40
C ARG A 41 3.97 -1.34 -13.07
N TYR A 42 5.19 -0.98 -13.44
CA TYR A 42 6.36 -1.81 -13.16
C TYR A 42 6.49 -2.00 -11.63
N GLU A 43 6.31 -0.92 -10.90
CA GLU A 43 6.38 -0.97 -9.45
C GLU A 43 5.34 -1.92 -8.88
N GLU A 44 4.08 -1.80 -9.31
CA GLU A 44 3.01 -2.58 -8.72
C GLU A 44 2.99 -4.03 -9.18
N LEU A 45 3.41 -4.31 -10.40
CA LEU A 45 3.33 -5.66 -10.94
C LEU A 45 4.59 -6.48 -10.70
N LEU A 46 5.74 -5.84 -10.49
CA LEU A 46 6.99 -6.56 -10.31
C LEU A 46 7.73 -6.21 -9.03
N VAL A 47 7.99 -4.92 -8.78
CA VAL A 47 8.83 -4.54 -7.65
C VAL A 47 8.15 -4.86 -6.32
N ASN A 48 6.93 -4.38 -6.11
CA ASN A 48 6.23 -4.59 -4.85
C ASN A 48 5.94 -6.07 -4.57
N PRO A 49 5.44 -6.86 -5.53
CA PRO A 49 5.23 -8.28 -5.26
C PRO A 49 6.53 -9.01 -4.89
N THR A 50 7.65 -8.64 -5.52
CA THR A 50 8.93 -9.27 -5.23
C THR A 50 9.42 -8.92 -3.84
N LEU A 51 9.37 -7.64 -3.48
CA LEU A 51 9.78 -7.20 -2.15
C LEU A 51 8.90 -7.83 -1.06
N LEU A 52 7.59 -7.87 -1.28
CA LEU A 52 6.67 -8.46 -0.33
C LEU A 52 6.93 -9.95 -0.17
N LYS A 53 7.23 -10.64 -1.26
CA LYS A 53 7.49 -12.07 -1.19
C LYS A 53 8.74 -12.35 -0.37
N LEU A 54 9.82 -11.65 -0.65
CA LEU A 54 11.07 -11.87 0.06
C LEU A 54 10.95 -11.52 1.54
N ALA A 55 10.37 -10.37 1.85
CA ALA A 55 10.20 -9.95 3.22
C ALA A 55 9.23 -10.85 3.99
N SER A 56 8.17 -11.32 3.33
CA SER A 56 7.23 -12.24 3.97
C SER A 56 7.87 -13.59 4.26
N GLN A 57 8.68 -14.10 3.34
CA GLN A 57 9.38 -15.37 3.59
C GLN A 57 10.30 -15.25 4.78
N ARG A 58 11.03 -14.14 4.88
CA ARG A 58 11.89 -13.90 6.04
C ARG A 58 11.08 -13.76 7.31
N GLY A 59 10.01 -12.97 7.26
CA GLY A 59 9.20 -12.69 8.43
C GLY A 59 8.48 -13.89 8.98
N ASN A 60 8.11 -14.83 8.12
CA ASN A 60 7.35 -16.00 8.53
C ASN A 60 8.20 -17.05 9.27
N ILE A 61 9.52 -16.93 9.23
CA ILE A 61 10.37 -17.89 9.92
C ILE A 61 10.28 -17.69 11.44
N ASP A 62 10.51 -16.46 11.90
CA ASP A 62 10.55 -16.23 13.34
C ASP A 62 10.30 -14.76 13.73
N CYS A 63 9.72 -13.96 12.83
CA CYS A 63 9.51 -12.53 13.09
C CYS A 63 8.04 -12.15 13.21
N GLY A 64 7.13 -13.10 13.21
CA GLY A 64 5.69 -12.81 13.34
C GLY A 64 4.99 -12.43 12.06
N GLY A 65 5.65 -12.60 10.91
CA GLY A 65 5.10 -12.26 9.61
C GLY A 65 5.40 -10.81 9.23
N LEU A 66 5.05 -10.43 8.02
CA LEU A 66 5.27 -9.08 7.52
C LEU A 66 4.00 -8.26 7.70
N ASP A 67 4.09 -7.13 8.38
CA ASP A 67 2.96 -6.23 8.57
C ASP A 67 2.86 -5.26 7.39
N TYR A 68 3.93 -4.52 7.10
CA TYR A 68 3.96 -3.58 5.97
C TYR A 68 5.41 -3.25 5.61
N LEU A 69 5.60 -2.66 4.42
CA LEU A 69 6.89 -2.15 3.98
C LEU A 69 6.79 -0.66 3.79
N VAL A 70 7.87 0.05 4.06
CA VAL A 70 7.98 1.46 3.71
C VAL A 70 9.25 1.63 2.90
N VAL A 71 9.16 2.24 1.73
CA VAL A 71 10.30 2.55 0.89
C VAL A 71 10.40 4.06 0.77
N ARG A 72 11.59 4.61 1.02
CA ARG A 72 11.82 6.03 0.84
C ARG A 72 12.54 6.23 -0.49
N TYR A 73 11.83 6.73 -1.49
CA TYR A 73 12.45 7.17 -2.73
C TYR A 73 12.85 8.64 -2.58
N GLY A 74 13.58 9.17 -3.51
CA GLY A 74 14.01 10.57 -3.43
C GLY A 74 12.86 11.56 -3.39
N ASN A 75 11.78 11.28 -4.12
CA ASN A 75 10.67 12.20 -4.27
C ASN A 75 9.50 11.94 -3.33
N PHE A 76 9.41 10.77 -2.76
CA PHE A 76 8.24 10.41 -1.93
C PHE A 76 8.51 9.15 -1.12
N PHE A 77 7.59 8.85 -0.20
CA PHE A 77 7.59 7.56 0.50
C PHE A 77 6.56 6.64 -0.15
N GLN A 78 6.79 5.34 -0.12
CA GLN A 78 5.79 4.38 -0.51
C GLN A 78 5.50 3.45 0.66
N PHE A 79 4.25 3.33 1.06
CA PHE A 79 3.81 2.39 2.09
C PHE A 79 3.09 1.26 1.37
N VAL A 80 3.51 0.02 1.60
CA VAL A 80 2.93 -1.14 0.93
C VAL A 80 2.38 -2.10 1.96
N LEU A 81 1.10 -2.41 1.85
CA LEU A 81 0.41 -3.28 2.78
C LEU A 81 0.12 -4.61 2.09
N PRO A 82 0.70 -5.72 2.55
CA PRO A 82 0.40 -7.02 1.95
C PRO A 82 -1.00 -7.50 2.34
N MET A 83 -1.68 -8.10 1.39
CA MET A 83 -3.01 -8.67 1.59
C MET A 83 -3.01 -10.07 1.02
N ASP A 84 -3.95 -10.92 1.45
CA ASP A 84 -4.05 -12.27 0.91
C ASP A 84 -4.27 -12.28 -0.60
N TRP A 85 -4.94 -11.26 -1.11
CA TRP A 85 -5.28 -11.16 -2.51
C TRP A 85 -4.31 -10.29 -3.33
N GLY A 86 -3.27 -9.77 -2.73
CA GLY A 86 -2.33 -8.90 -3.42
C GLY A 86 -1.75 -7.86 -2.48
N HIS A 87 -1.90 -6.58 -2.81
CA HIS A 87 -1.40 -5.53 -1.94
C HIS A 87 -2.09 -4.19 -2.20
N VAL A 88 -1.91 -3.29 -1.23
CA VAL A 88 -2.31 -1.89 -1.36
C VAL A 88 -1.04 -1.06 -1.24
N SER A 89 -0.82 -0.15 -2.19
CA SER A 89 0.35 0.71 -2.23
C SER A 89 -0.12 2.16 -2.12
N VAL A 90 0.49 2.92 -1.21
CA VAL A 90 0.13 4.31 -1.00
C VAL A 90 1.40 5.14 -1.02
N CYS A 91 1.50 6.07 -1.96
CA CYS A 91 2.65 6.96 -2.05
C CYS A 91 2.31 8.26 -1.35
N ILE A 92 3.25 8.74 -0.54
CA ILE A 92 3.05 9.86 0.37
C ILE A 92 4.13 10.89 0.09
N ASP A 93 3.74 12.16 -0.03
CA ASP A 93 4.67 13.26 -0.28
C ASP A 93 5.80 13.25 0.75
N SER A 94 6.97 13.71 0.33
CA SER A 94 8.16 13.67 1.17
C SER A 94 8.02 14.42 2.50
N GLY A 95 7.08 15.35 2.60
CA GLY A 95 6.81 16.05 3.85
C GLY A 95 5.79 15.36 4.74
N GLY A 96 5.26 14.22 4.33
CA GLY A 96 4.25 13.50 5.12
C GLY A 96 4.85 12.49 6.08
N ASP A 97 4.00 11.90 6.90
CA ASP A 97 4.40 10.86 7.86
C ASP A 97 3.99 9.50 7.30
N PRO A 98 4.91 8.72 6.71
CA PRO A 98 4.52 7.48 6.06
C PRO A 98 4.01 6.42 7.04
N ILE A 99 4.52 6.39 8.25
CA ILE A 99 4.08 5.41 9.22
C ILE A 99 2.71 5.80 9.77
N GLY A 100 2.53 7.04 10.18
CA GLY A 100 1.26 7.50 10.72
C GLY A 100 0.12 7.38 9.71
N ILE A 101 0.38 7.82 8.47
CA ILE A 101 -0.61 7.72 7.40
C ILE A 101 -0.85 6.25 7.06
N GLY A 102 0.23 5.46 6.97
CA GLY A 102 0.13 4.05 6.65
C GLY A 102 -0.71 3.27 7.67
N ILE A 103 -0.57 3.58 8.95
CA ILE A 103 -1.38 2.93 9.98
C ILE A 103 -2.86 3.29 9.80
N LYS A 104 -3.18 4.52 9.41
CA LYS A 104 -4.56 4.89 9.13
C LYS A 104 -5.10 4.09 7.94
N VAL A 105 -4.29 3.89 6.91
CA VAL A 105 -4.67 3.06 5.76
C VAL A 105 -4.94 1.63 6.22
N ARG A 106 -4.03 1.07 7.00
CA ARG A 106 -4.18 -0.30 7.50
C ARG A 106 -5.47 -0.45 8.31
N ASN A 107 -5.76 0.52 9.18
CA ASN A 107 -6.95 0.46 10.00
C ASN A 107 -8.23 0.61 9.16
N LEU A 108 -8.20 1.46 8.15
CA LEU A 108 -9.34 1.60 7.25
C LEU A 108 -9.65 0.28 6.55
N ILE A 109 -8.63 -0.36 6.01
CA ILE A 109 -8.79 -1.61 5.28
C ILE A 109 -9.24 -2.74 6.22
N LYS A 110 -8.69 -2.80 7.42
CA LYS A 110 -9.10 -3.80 8.38
C LYS A 110 -10.55 -3.60 8.80
N ASN A 111 -11.01 -2.37 8.95
CA ASN A 111 -12.38 -2.12 9.33
C ASN A 111 -13.35 -2.52 8.21
N VAL A 112 -13.00 -2.23 6.97
CA VAL A 112 -13.81 -2.62 5.84
C VAL A 112 -13.87 -4.15 5.78
N LYS A 113 -12.74 -4.82 5.91
CA LYS A 113 -12.70 -6.27 5.85
C LYS A 113 -13.50 -6.86 7.00
N LYS A 114 -13.38 -6.32 8.19
CA LYS A 114 -14.07 -6.83 9.33
C LYS A 114 -15.56 -6.59 9.19
N GLY A 115 -15.96 -5.46 8.71
CA GLY A 115 -17.36 -5.19 8.50
C GLY A 115 -17.97 -6.03 7.40
N PHE A 116 -17.14 -6.45 6.40
CA PHE A 116 -17.63 -7.18 5.30
C PHE A 116 -17.74 -8.62 5.67
N ASP A 117 -16.88 -9.18 6.46
CA ASP A 117 -16.80 -10.54 6.68
C ASP A 117 -16.64 -10.83 8.07
N GLY A 118 -17.34 -10.40 8.91
CA GLY A 118 -17.25 -10.50 10.30
C GLY A 118 -16.65 -11.67 10.85
N LYS A 119 -16.35 -12.75 10.20
CA LYS A 119 -15.79 -13.78 10.82
C LYS A 119 -14.57 -14.10 10.40
N VAL A 120 -13.99 -13.50 9.63
CA VAL A 120 -12.84 -13.80 9.24
C VAL A 120 -11.82 -13.76 10.04
N ASN A 121 -11.72 -13.23 10.84
CA ASN A 121 -10.68 -13.06 11.62
C ASN A 121 -10.33 -14.14 12.15
N VAL A 122 -10.32 -15.04 11.68
CA VAL A 122 -9.91 -16.05 12.17
C VAL A 122 -8.64 -16.13 12.33
N PHE A 123 -7.85 -15.43 12.15
CA PHE A 123 -6.56 -15.57 12.52
C PHE A 123 -6.24 -14.32 12.95
#